data_4ba49771e78ee757981bea5d450fc5fe
#
_entry.id   4ba49771e78ee757981bea5d450fc5fe
#
_cell.length_a   1.000
_cell.length_b   1.000
_cell.length_c   1.000
_cell.angle_alpha   90.00
_cell.angle_beta   90.00
_cell.angle_gamma   90.00
#
_symmetry.space_group_name_H-M   'P 1'
#
loop_
_entity.id
_entity.type
_entity.pdbx_description
1 polymer ?
#
loop_
_entity_poly.entity_id
_entity_poly.type
_entity_poly.pdbx_seq_one_letter_code
_entity_poly.pdbx_strand_id
1 'polypeptide(L)'
;MQYYTGTIQQVIQHTHDVATLVFDAKGDAPFRYTAGQYITVIKPESRTPEGKAYSLSSWPGETHLSITVKDIGGEYSHYLCSRQVGDQLTFSAAYGYFNPLTDRPLVGIAAGVGISPVWSIIKSECARDPHRNIQLMYSNRTVDDIVYAADLAAYEVRYPQLSLHHFVTRQATVPPKIHQGRIDLDMCINPAAHYLVCGSVAFTRAMWQGLTVRGIANKCIATEVFFE
;
A
#
# COMPACT_ATOMS: atom_id res chain seq x y z
N MET A 1 -11.64 16.71 -16.15
CA MET A 1 -11.23 15.73 -15.11
C MET A 1 -12.30 15.78 -14.03
N GLN A 2 -12.79 14.64 -13.55
CA GLN A 2 -13.82 14.61 -12.50
C GLN A 2 -13.14 14.72 -11.14
N TYR A 3 -13.65 15.62 -10.29
CA TYR A 3 -13.18 15.81 -8.91
C TYR A 3 -14.25 15.43 -7.91
N TYR A 4 -13.78 15.04 -6.73
CA TYR A 4 -14.58 14.72 -5.56
C TYR A 4 -14.10 15.53 -4.37
N THR A 5 -14.96 15.72 -3.39
CA THR A 5 -14.61 16.21 -2.08
C THR A 5 -14.85 15.12 -1.05
N GLY A 6 -13.99 15.03 -0.05
CA GLY A 6 -14.15 14.10 1.06
C GLY A 6 -13.92 14.79 2.39
N THR A 7 -14.73 14.46 3.37
CA THR A 7 -14.53 14.90 4.75
C THR A 7 -13.79 13.82 5.51
N ILE A 8 -12.71 14.17 6.19
CA ILE A 8 -11.94 13.25 7.02
C ILE A 8 -12.78 12.80 8.20
N GLN A 9 -13.02 11.50 8.31
CA GLN A 9 -13.81 10.86 9.36
C GLN A 9 -12.91 10.33 10.49
N GLN A 10 -11.67 9.93 10.14
CA GLN A 10 -10.71 9.39 11.08
C GLN A 10 -9.27 9.66 10.61
N VAL A 11 -8.38 9.89 11.56
CA VAL A 11 -6.92 9.91 11.36
C VAL A 11 -6.33 8.82 12.24
N ILE A 12 -5.63 7.87 11.63
CA ILE A 12 -4.98 6.75 12.32
C ILE A 12 -3.47 6.96 12.25
N GLN A 13 -2.84 7.25 13.38
CA GLN A 13 -1.39 7.35 13.48
C GLN A 13 -0.78 5.96 13.60
N HIS A 14 0.11 5.58 12.68
CA HIS A 14 0.81 4.29 12.69
C HIS A 14 2.21 4.39 13.29
N THR A 15 2.95 5.41 12.87
CA THR A 15 4.31 5.70 13.34
C THR A 15 4.42 7.21 13.61
N HIS A 16 5.58 7.68 14.05
CA HIS A 16 5.79 9.13 14.28
C HIS A 16 5.61 9.99 13.01
N ASP A 17 5.78 9.40 11.82
CA ASP A 17 5.75 10.09 10.53
C ASP A 17 4.77 9.46 9.50
N VAL A 18 3.94 8.47 9.90
CA VAL A 18 2.98 7.81 9.00
C VAL A 18 1.58 7.82 9.58
N ALA A 19 0.64 8.37 8.84
CA ALA A 19 -0.77 8.38 9.19
C ALA A 19 -1.66 7.87 8.05
N THR A 20 -2.79 7.24 8.40
CA THR A 20 -3.88 6.95 7.47
C THR A 20 -5.01 7.95 7.68
N LEU A 21 -5.42 8.59 6.59
CA LEU A 21 -6.60 9.44 6.53
C LEU A 21 -7.77 8.61 5.97
N VAL A 22 -8.84 8.51 6.75
CA VAL A 22 -10.09 7.85 6.34
C VAL A 22 -11.13 8.93 6.05
N PHE A 23 -11.74 8.91 4.87
CA PHE A 23 -12.66 9.96 4.42
C PHE A 23 -13.78 9.42 3.52
N ASP A 24 -14.87 10.18 3.44
CA ASP A 24 -15.95 9.92 2.48
C ASP A 24 -15.60 10.45 1.08
N ALA A 25 -16.47 10.16 0.10
CA ALA A 25 -16.36 10.73 -1.23
C ALA A 25 -17.71 11.30 -1.64
N LYS A 26 -17.76 12.60 -1.94
CA LYS A 26 -18.92 13.33 -2.44
C LYS A 26 -18.58 13.94 -3.79
N GLY A 27 -19.46 13.74 -4.76
CA GLY A 27 -19.33 14.28 -6.12
C GLY A 27 -20.62 14.04 -6.91
N ASP A 28 -20.62 14.48 -8.17
CA ASP A 28 -21.80 14.37 -9.06
C ASP A 28 -22.15 12.91 -9.42
N ALA A 29 -21.21 11.99 -9.21
CA ALA A 29 -21.40 10.56 -9.43
C ALA A 29 -20.78 9.74 -8.29
N PRO A 30 -21.24 8.49 -8.07
CA PRO A 30 -20.64 7.59 -7.10
C PRO A 30 -19.14 7.37 -7.39
N PHE A 31 -18.30 7.44 -6.36
CA PHE A 31 -16.89 7.13 -6.48
C PHE A 31 -16.73 5.61 -6.69
N ARG A 32 -16.03 5.25 -7.75
CA ARG A 32 -15.74 3.85 -8.09
C ARG A 32 -14.24 3.65 -8.29
N TYR A 33 -13.71 2.56 -7.78
CA TYR A 33 -12.31 2.19 -7.95
C TYR A 33 -12.09 0.69 -7.85
N THR A 34 -10.89 0.27 -8.19
CA THR A 34 -10.40 -1.10 -8.01
C THR A 34 -9.23 -1.05 -7.02
N ALA A 35 -9.09 -2.06 -6.18
CA ALA A 35 -7.97 -2.16 -5.25
C ALA A 35 -6.62 -2.03 -5.99
N GLY A 36 -5.70 -1.24 -5.42
CA GLY A 36 -4.41 -0.91 -6.03
C GLY A 36 -4.41 0.38 -6.85
N GLN A 37 -5.57 1.03 -7.07
CA GLN A 37 -5.61 2.34 -7.71
C GLN A 37 -5.24 3.49 -6.75
N TYR A 38 -4.91 4.64 -7.35
CA TYR A 38 -4.59 5.88 -6.64
C TYR A 38 -5.55 7.01 -7.01
N ILE A 39 -5.60 8.01 -6.18
CA ILE A 39 -6.23 9.31 -6.44
C ILE A 39 -5.16 10.40 -6.49
N THR A 40 -5.44 11.49 -7.20
CA THR A 40 -4.63 12.70 -7.14
C THR A 40 -5.27 13.67 -6.16
N VAL A 41 -4.60 13.94 -5.05
CA VAL A 41 -5.06 14.94 -4.07
C VAL A 41 -4.64 16.33 -4.55
N ILE A 42 -5.58 17.27 -4.47
CA ILE A 42 -5.36 18.68 -4.80
C ILE A 42 -5.24 19.48 -3.50
N LYS A 43 -4.14 20.17 -3.32
CA LYS A 43 -3.94 21.11 -2.22
C LYS A 43 -4.21 22.53 -2.73
N PRO A 44 -5.10 23.30 -2.07
CA PRO A 44 -5.28 24.71 -2.40
C PRO A 44 -3.96 25.48 -2.33
N GLU A 45 -3.77 26.43 -3.25
CA GLU A 45 -2.60 27.31 -3.29
C GLU A 45 -1.24 26.58 -3.35
N SER A 46 -1.23 25.36 -3.87
CA SER A 46 -0.01 24.58 -4.05
C SER A 46 0.84 25.08 -5.21
N ARG A 47 2.16 24.91 -5.07
CA ARG A 47 3.12 25.08 -6.18
C ARG A 47 2.97 23.99 -7.26
N THR A 48 2.25 22.92 -6.97
CA THR A 48 1.94 21.79 -7.85
C THR A 48 0.42 21.73 -8.02
N PRO A 49 -0.20 22.61 -8.82
CA PRO A 49 -1.65 22.74 -8.95
C PRO A 49 -2.31 21.49 -9.55
N GLU A 50 -1.55 20.68 -10.28
CA GLU A 50 -1.99 19.39 -10.81
C GLU A 50 -2.19 18.32 -9.71
N GLY A 51 -1.71 18.57 -8.50
CA GLY A 51 -1.85 17.67 -7.36
C GLY A 51 -0.76 16.60 -7.25
N LYS A 52 -0.90 15.72 -6.27
CA LYS A 52 -0.01 14.58 -6.03
C LYS A 52 -0.80 13.29 -5.90
N ALA A 53 -0.26 12.21 -6.48
CA ALA A 53 -0.85 10.88 -6.44
C ALA A 53 -0.64 10.21 -5.08
N TYR A 54 -1.72 9.59 -4.56
CA TYR A 54 -1.71 8.77 -3.35
C TYR A 54 -2.52 7.50 -3.58
N SER A 55 -1.90 6.35 -3.42
CA SER A 55 -2.55 5.06 -3.57
C SER A 55 -3.61 4.86 -2.49
N LEU A 56 -4.79 4.39 -2.88
CA LEU A 56 -5.84 4.04 -1.95
C LEU A 56 -5.41 2.82 -1.11
N SER A 57 -5.44 2.98 0.20
CA SER A 57 -5.19 1.90 1.15
C SER A 57 -6.47 1.16 1.56
N SER A 58 -7.66 1.76 1.33
CA SER A 58 -8.95 1.07 1.38
C SER A 58 -9.14 0.16 0.16
N TRP A 59 -10.09 -0.77 0.25
CA TRP A 59 -10.56 -1.57 -0.88
C TRP A 59 -12.06 -1.32 -1.12
N PRO A 60 -12.62 -1.64 -2.31
CA PRO A 60 -14.01 -1.29 -2.67
C PRO A 60 -15.11 -1.87 -1.76
N GLY A 61 -14.78 -2.79 -0.87
CA GLY A 61 -15.71 -3.34 0.14
C GLY A 61 -15.79 -2.54 1.44
N GLU A 62 -14.97 -1.52 1.61
CA GLU A 62 -15.01 -0.63 2.79
C GLU A 62 -15.99 0.54 2.59
N THR A 63 -16.57 1.01 3.69
CA THR A 63 -17.55 2.12 3.67
C THR A 63 -16.90 3.45 3.30
N HIS A 64 -15.63 3.64 3.67
CA HIS A 64 -14.87 4.87 3.47
C HIS A 64 -13.62 4.61 2.64
N LEU A 65 -13.16 5.66 1.98
CA LEU A 65 -11.85 5.67 1.34
C LEU A 65 -10.76 5.90 2.38
N SER A 66 -9.56 5.41 2.10
CA SER A 66 -8.39 5.78 2.86
C SER A 66 -7.14 5.90 2.00
N ILE A 67 -6.25 6.80 2.42
CA ILE A 67 -4.87 6.92 1.94
C ILE A 67 -3.94 6.87 3.13
N THR A 68 -2.77 6.25 2.95
CA THR A 68 -1.73 6.22 4.00
C THR A 68 -0.53 7.01 3.51
N VAL A 69 -0.14 7.97 4.31
CA VAL A 69 0.84 8.99 3.95
C VAL A 69 1.98 8.98 4.94
N LYS A 70 3.20 9.02 4.42
CA LYS A 70 4.41 9.29 5.21
C LYS A 70 4.79 10.76 5.05
N ASP A 71 4.96 11.47 6.15
CA ASP A 71 5.53 12.82 6.12
C ASP A 71 7.03 12.76 5.83
N ILE A 72 7.40 13.19 4.63
CA ILE A 72 8.78 13.28 4.18
C ILE A 72 9.28 14.76 4.16
N GLY A 73 8.55 15.67 4.80
CA GLY A 73 8.84 17.11 4.80
C GLY A 73 8.46 17.83 3.50
N GLY A 74 7.84 17.12 2.56
CA GLY A 74 7.33 17.72 1.32
C GLY A 74 5.99 18.45 1.53
N GLU A 75 5.68 19.42 0.65
CA GLU A 75 4.48 20.25 0.76
C GLU A 75 3.19 19.44 0.92
N TYR A 76 2.99 18.39 0.13
CA TYR A 76 1.79 17.54 0.17
C TYR A 76 1.78 16.56 1.31
N SER A 77 2.89 15.90 1.61
CA SER A 77 2.98 14.94 2.69
C SER A 77 2.75 15.60 4.04
N HIS A 78 3.38 16.78 4.25
CA HIS A 78 3.17 17.56 5.46
C HIS A 78 1.72 18.09 5.57
N TYR A 79 1.16 18.60 4.46
CA TYR A 79 -0.23 19.03 4.40
C TYR A 79 -1.19 17.91 4.80
N LEU A 80 -1.01 16.70 4.26
CA LEU A 80 -1.89 15.56 4.56
C LEU A 80 -1.70 15.06 5.99
N CYS A 81 -0.47 14.91 6.46
CA CYS A 81 -0.20 14.46 7.83
C CYS A 81 -0.62 15.48 8.90
N SER A 82 -0.84 16.76 8.54
CA SER A 82 -1.38 17.78 9.43
C SER A 82 -2.91 17.83 9.48
N ARG A 83 -3.62 17.04 8.68
CA ARG A 83 -5.09 17.06 8.61
C ARG A 83 -5.72 16.44 9.85
N GLN A 84 -6.94 16.94 10.18
CA GLN A 84 -7.72 16.50 11.33
C GLN A 84 -9.10 16.02 10.90
N VAL A 85 -9.79 15.33 11.78
CA VAL A 85 -11.20 14.96 11.60
C VAL A 85 -12.03 16.22 11.34
N GLY A 86 -12.87 16.17 10.31
CA GLY A 86 -13.69 17.30 9.84
C GLY A 86 -13.06 18.12 8.72
N ASP A 87 -11.74 18.03 8.50
CA ASP A 87 -11.08 18.67 7.36
C ASP A 87 -11.56 18.09 6.03
N GLN A 88 -11.52 18.91 4.98
CA GLN A 88 -11.90 18.49 3.63
C GLN A 88 -10.69 18.23 2.75
N LEU A 89 -10.81 17.20 1.90
CA LEU A 89 -9.89 16.89 0.83
C LEU A 89 -10.57 17.06 -0.51
N THR A 90 -9.86 17.61 -1.49
CA THR A 90 -10.27 17.59 -2.90
C THR A 90 -9.38 16.60 -3.65
N PHE A 91 -9.97 15.70 -4.42
CA PHE A 91 -9.23 14.66 -5.13
C PHE A 91 -9.91 14.26 -6.44
N SER A 92 -9.13 13.63 -7.31
CA SER A 92 -9.59 13.15 -8.63
C SER A 92 -10.39 11.84 -8.53
N ALA A 93 -10.99 11.40 -9.63
CA ALA A 93 -11.34 9.99 -9.83
C ALA A 93 -10.12 9.09 -9.61
N ALA A 94 -10.36 7.78 -9.43
CA ALA A 94 -9.29 6.80 -9.26
C ALA A 94 -8.65 6.43 -10.61
N TYR A 95 -7.33 6.21 -10.58
CA TYR A 95 -6.51 5.84 -11.74
C TYR A 95 -5.51 4.75 -11.35
N GLY A 96 -4.85 4.17 -12.35
CA GLY A 96 -3.77 3.21 -12.17
C GLY A 96 -4.15 1.77 -12.54
N TYR A 97 -3.11 0.96 -12.77
CA TYR A 97 -3.20 -0.43 -13.22
C TYR A 97 -2.44 -1.39 -12.31
N PHE A 98 -2.09 -0.98 -11.11
CA PHE A 98 -1.45 -1.82 -10.12
C PHE A 98 -2.47 -2.77 -9.50
N ASN A 99 -2.85 -3.80 -10.29
CA ASN A 99 -3.90 -4.74 -9.93
C ASN A 99 -3.57 -6.13 -10.52
N PRO A 100 -3.67 -7.22 -9.75
CA PRO A 100 -3.52 -8.56 -10.26
C PRO A 100 -4.80 -9.02 -10.95
N LEU A 101 -4.93 -8.79 -12.25
CA LEU A 101 -6.02 -9.33 -13.06
C LEU A 101 -5.85 -10.85 -13.29
N THR A 102 -5.75 -11.65 -12.22
CA THR A 102 -5.45 -13.08 -12.32
C THR A 102 -5.86 -13.81 -11.04
N ASP A 103 -6.22 -15.08 -11.17
CA ASP A 103 -6.52 -15.97 -10.03
C ASP A 103 -5.28 -16.78 -9.54
N ARG A 104 -4.11 -16.47 -10.06
CA ARG A 104 -2.85 -17.10 -9.63
C ARG A 104 -2.54 -16.79 -8.16
N PRO A 105 -1.69 -17.58 -7.47
CA PRO A 105 -1.11 -17.20 -6.21
C PRO A 105 -0.53 -15.80 -6.26
N LEU A 106 -0.64 -15.02 -5.19
CA LEU A 106 -0.21 -13.64 -5.12
C LEU A 106 0.97 -13.49 -4.17
N VAL A 107 2.00 -12.77 -4.60
CA VAL A 107 3.13 -12.37 -3.76
C VAL A 107 3.22 -10.85 -3.74
N GLY A 108 2.89 -10.25 -2.59
CA GLY A 108 3.13 -8.84 -2.33
C GLY A 108 4.54 -8.62 -1.78
N ILE A 109 5.29 -7.69 -2.34
CA ILE A 109 6.62 -7.28 -1.87
C ILE A 109 6.59 -5.78 -1.63
N ALA A 110 6.58 -5.36 -0.37
CA ALA A 110 6.41 -3.97 0.00
C ALA A 110 7.53 -3.44 0.90
N ALA A 111 7.79 -2.12 0.83
CA ALA A 111 8.66 -1.43 1.77
C ALA A 111 8.00 -0.15 2.29
N GLY A 112 8.03 0.04 3.63
CA GLY A 112 7.43 1.21 4.28
C GLY A 112 5.99 1.46 3.84
N VAL A 113 5.65 2.69 3.45
CA VAL A 113 4.29 3.04 2.98
C VAL A 113 3.91 2.48 1.62
N GLY A 114 4.84 1.84 0.89
CA GLY A 114 4.53 1.03 -0.29
C GLY A 114 3.60 -0.16 0.00
N ILE A 115 3.36 -0.45 1.27
CA ILE A 115 2.33 -1.40 1.70
C ILE A 115 0.92 -0.94 1.32
N SER A 116 0.64 0.35 1.16
CA SER A 116 -0.72 0.91 1.00
C SER A 116 -1.51 0.28 -0.15
N PRO A 117 -1.05 0.31 -1.41
CA PRO A 117 -1.77 -0.34 -2.50
C PRO A 117 -1.75 -1.87 -2.40
N VAL A 118 -0.67 -2.45 -1.88
CA VAL A 118 -0.55 -3.91 -1.68
C VAL A 118 -1.57 -4.39 -0.64
N TRP A 119 -1.75 -3.62 0.45
CA TRP A 119 -2.74 -3.92 1.49
C TRP A 119 -4.18 -3.82 0.98
N SER A 120 -4.48 -2.77 0.20
CA SER A 120 -5.77 -2.65 -0.50
C SER A 120 -6.09 -3.90 -1.32
N ILE A 121 -5.12 -4.38 -2.10
CA ILE A 121 -5.26 -5.58 -2.94
C ILE A 121 -5.42 -6.83 -2.08
N ILE A 122 -4.60 -7.03 -1.05
CA ILE A 122 -4.70 -8.20 -0.16
C ILE A 122 -6.09 -8.27 0.48
N LYS A 123 -6.62 -7.15 1.00
CA LYS A 123 -7.97 -7.11 1.57
C LYS A 123 -9.04 -7.50 0.55
N SER A 124 -8.95 -6.95 -0.65
CA SER A 124 -9.87 -7.26 -1.75
C SER A 124 -9.81 -8.72 -2.16
N GLU A 125 -8.61 -9.29 -2.28
CA GLU A 125 -8.41 -10.67 -2.72
C GLU A 125 -8.81 -11.68 -1.65
N CYS A 126 -8.53 -11.43 -0.38
CA CYS A 126 -9.01 -12.25 0.73
C CYS A 126 -10.54 -12.27 0.81
N ALA A 127 -11.21 -11.15 0.52
CA ALA A 127 -12.67 -11.09 0.50
C ALA A 127 -13.27 -11.78 -0.73
N ARG A 128 -12.60 -11.70 -1.89
CA ARG A 128 -13.04 -12.32 -3.15
C ARG A 128 -12.86 -13.82 -3.14
N ASP A 129 -11.71 -14.30 -2.66
CA ASP A 129 -11.36 -15.71 -2.59
C ASP A 129 -10.56 -16.01 -1.31
N PRO A 130 -11.24 -16.46 -0.23
CA PRO A 130 -10.58 -16.76 1.04
C PRO A 130 -9.57 -17.93 0.97
N HIS A 131 -9.57 -18.71 -0.12
CA HIS A 131 -8.66 -19.83 -0.32
C HIS A 131 -7.46 -19.49 -1.21
N ARG A 132 -7.39 -18.27 -1.75
CA ARG A 132 -6.28 -17.82 -2.56
C ARG A 132 -4.99 -17.78 -1.75
N ASN A 133 -3.95 -18.44 -2.22
CA ASN A 133 -2.63 -18.35 -1.61
C ASN A 133 -2.05 -16.95 -1.81
N ILE A 134 -1.84 -16.24 -0.72
CA ILE A 134 -1.26 -14.90 -0.69
C ILE A 134 -0.06 -14.88 0.25
N GLN A 135 1.06 -14.37 -0.21
CA GLN A 135 2.26 -14.17 0.59
C GLN A 135 2.64 -12.69 0.58
N LEU A 136 2.91 -12.11 1.75
CA LEU A 136 3.40 -10.75 1.89
C LEU A 136 4.84 -10.75 2.45
N MET A 137 5.77 -10.20 1.67
CA MET A 137 7.15 -9.91 2.06
C MET A 137 7.23 -8.41 2.36
N TYR A 138 7.30 -8.03 3.64
CA TYR A 138 7.19 -6.62 4.04
C TYR A 138 8.43 -6.14 4.77
N SER A 139 9.12 -5.16 4.19
CA SER A 139 10.38 -4.60 4.69
C SER A 139 10.18 -3.24 5.34
N ASN A 140 10.72 -3.08 6.54
CA ASN A 140 10.75 -1.83 7.31
C ASN A 140 12.14 -1.57 7.89
N ARG A 141 12.35 -0.40 8.50
CA ARG A 141 13.62 -0.08 9.19
C ARG A 141 13.66 -0.74 10.56
N THR A 142 12.60 -0.58 11.35
CA THR A 142 12.43 -1.13 12.69
C THR A 142 11.06 -1.82 12.82
N VAL A 143 10.80 -2.51 13.91
CA VAL A 143 9.49 -3.10 14.20
C VAL A 143 8.43 -2.01 14.37
N ASP A 144 8.79 -0.88 14.97
CA ASP A 144 7.87 0.25 15.19
C ASP A 144 7.48 0.98 13.89
N ASP A 145 8.21 0.74 12.79
CA ASP A 145 7.89 1.26 11.46
C ASP A 145 6.87 0.39 10.69
N ILE A 146 6.42 -0.74 11.25
CA ILE A 146 5.47 -1.63 10.58
C ILE A 146 4.09 -1.01 10.56
N VAL A 147 3.70 -0.47 9.42
CA VAL A 147 2.34 0.07 9.19
C VAL A 147 1.34 -1.07 9.14
N TYR A 148 0.16 -0.89 9.72
CA TYR A 148 -0.92 -1.89 9.84
C TYR A 148 -0.55 -3.16 10.62
N ALA A 149 0.40 -3.11 11.54
CA ALA A 149 0.91 -4.32 12.23
C ALA A 149 -0.22 -5.17 12.86
N ALA A 150 -1.17 -4.52 13.57
CA ALA A 150 -2.31 -5.19 14.20
C ALA A 150 -3.31 -5.75 13.16
N ASP A 151 -3.61 -4.97 12.11
CA ASP A 151 -4.55 -5.38 11.06
C ASP A 151 -3.99 -6.57 10.26
N LEU A 152 -2.70 -6.53 9.90
CA LEU A 152 -2.00 -7.61 9.22
C LEU A 152 -2.06 -8.89 10.04
N ALA A 153 -1.73 -8.82 11.33
CA ALA A 153 -1.79 -9.97 12.23
C ALA A 153 -3.22 -10.54 12.36
N ALA A 154 -4.23 -9.68 12.44
CA ALA A 154 -5.63 -10.10 12.50
C ALA A 154 -6.07 -10.79 11.18
N TYR A 155 -5.59 -10.30 10.04
CA TYR A 155 -5.89 -10.91 8.74
C TYR A 155 -5.21 -12.26 8.57
N GLU A 156 -3.96 -12.42 9.01
CA GLU A 156 -3.25 -13.71 8.98
C GLU A 156 -4.00 -14.79 9.80
N VAL A 157 -4.56 -14.40 10.96
CA VAL A 157 -5.39 -15.29 11.78
C VAL A 157 -6.71 -15.63 11.07
N ARG A 158 -7.34 -14.64 10.42
CA ARG A 158 -8.64 -14.80 9.75
C ARG A 158 -8.55 -15.58 8.44
N TYR A 159 -7.45 -15.43 7.71
CA TYR A 159 -7.22 -16.02 6.39
C TYR A 159 -5.97 -16.90 6.40
N PRO A 160 -6.11 -18.21 6.70
CA PRO A 160 -4.97 -19.14 6.83
C PRO A 160 -4.10 -19.27 5.57
N GLN A 161 -4.61 -18.82 4.41
CA GLN A 161 -3.87 -18.80 3.15
C GLN A 161 -3.02 -17.52 2.94
N LEU A 162 -3.15 -16.56 3.84
CA LEU A 162 -2.29 -15.37 3.90
C LEU A 162 -1.10 -15.68 4.81
N SER A 163 0.11 -15.59 4.28
CA SER A 163 1.34 -15.69 5.06
C SER A 163 2.10 -14.36 5.08
N LEU A 164 2.52 -13.93 6.26
CA LEU A 164 3.21 -12.66 6.48
C LEU A 164 4.67 -12.89 6.85
N HIS A 165 5.58 -12.23 6.14
CA HIS A 165 7.01 -12.23 6.42
C HIS A 165 7.49 -10.79 6.60
N HIS A 166 7.72 -10.39 7.84
CA HIS A 166 8.27 -9.08 8.16
C HIS A 166 9.79 -9.11 8.17
N PHE A 167 10.41 -8.13 7.51
CA PHE A 167 11.86 -7.94 7.45
C PHE A 167 12.22 -6.58 8.04
N VAL A 168 13.19 -6.55 8.94
CA VAL A 168 13.63 -5.34 9.62
C VAL A 168 15.12 -5.13 9.41
N THR A 169 15.50 -3.96 8.88
CA THR A 169 16.85 -3.71 8.35
C THR A 169 17.76 -2.91 9.27
N ARG A 170 17.21 -2.25 10.31
CA ARG A 170 17.97 -1.33 11.18
C ARG A 170 17.77 -1.60 12.67
N GLN A 171 17.37 -2.80 13.04
CA GLN A 171 17.21 -3.22 14.44
C GLN A 171 18.03 -4.48 14.70
N ALA A 172 18.88 -4.44 15.73
CA ALA A 172 19.83 -5.53 16.02
C ALA A 172 19.14 -6.76 16.65
N THR A 173 18.08 -6.53 17.41
CA THR A 173 17.30 -7.61 18.06
C THR A 173 15.85 -7.50 17.63
N VAL A 174 15.31 -8.56 17.04
CA VAL A 174 13.94 -8.62 16.56
C VAL A 174 13.15 -9.72 17.26
N PRO A 175 11.83 -9.58 17.43
CA PRO A 175 10.97 -10.64 17.95
C PRO A 175 11.04 -11.92 17.09
N PRO A 176 10.74 -13.10 17.67
CA PRO A 176 10.49 -14.30 16.90
C PRO A 176 9.45 -14.02 15.81
N LYS A 177 9.55 -14.62 14.63
CA LYS A 177 8.72 -14.40 13.43
C LYS A 177 9.05 -13.14 12.62
N ILE A 178 9.97 -12.29 13.06
CA ILE A 178 10.46 -11.17 12.26
C ILE A 178 11.88 -11.50 11.78
N HIS A 179 12.13 -11.33 10.49
CA HIS A 179 13.43 -11.56 9.89
C HIS A 179 14.32 -10.33 10.03
N GLN A 180 15.53 -10.50 10.51
CA GLN A 180 16.53 -9.44 10.52
C GLN A 180 17.18 -9.34 9.14
N GLY A 181 17.28 -8.13 8.60
CA GLY A 181 17.92 -7.89 7.31
C GLY A 181 16.97 -7.56 6.18
N ARG A 182 17.47 -7.69 4.96
CA ARG A 182 16.70 -7.43 3.74
C ARG A 182 15.83 -8.63 3.37
N ILE A 183 14.82 -8.38 2.54
CA ILE A 183 13.97 -9.45 1.98
C ILE A 183 14.86 -10.47 1.26
N ASP A 184 14.69 -11.73 1.66
CA ASP A 184 15.22 -12.88 0.94
C ASP A 184 14.19 -13.33 -0.07
N LEU A 185 14.45 -13.08 -1.36
CA LEU A 185 13.53 -13.43 -2.43
C LEU A 185 13.38 -14.95 -2.61
N ASP A 186 14.36 -15.75 -2.18
CA ASP A 186 14.28 -17.21 -2.32
C ASP A 186 13.13 -17.80 -1.47
N MET A 187 12.69 -17.08 -0.44
CA MET A 187 11.52 -17.45 0.37
C MET A 187 10.17 -17.31 -0.36
N CYS A 188 10.12 -16.59 -1.49
CA CYS A 188 8.85 -16.30 -2.16
C CYS A 188 8.85 -16.63 -3.66
N ILE A 189 9.86 -17.33 -4.18
CA ILE A 189 9.90 -17.70 -5.58
C ILE A 189 8.85 -18.77 -5.91
N ASN A 190 7.89 -18.38 -6.72
CA ASN A 190 6.86 -19.26 -7.27
C ASN A 190 6.57 -18.85 -8.72
N PRO A 191 7.02 -19.61 -9.72
CA PRO A 191 6.79 -19.28 -11.14
C PRO A 191 5.30 -19.19 -11.54
N ALA A 192 4.41 -19.79 -10.75
CA ALA A 192 2.97 -19.72 -10.98
C ALA A 192 2.33 -18.45 -10.39
N ALA A 193 3.05 -17.71 -9.53
CA ALA A 193 2.50 -16.54 -8.84
C ALA A 193 2.50 -15.28 -9.70
N HIS A 194 1.67 -14.32 -9.28
CA HIS A 194 1.74 -12.92 -9.70
C HIS A 194 2.35 -12.09 -8.58
N TYR A 195 3.26 -11.19 -8.93
CA TYR A 195 4.03 -10.38 -7.99
C TYR A 195 3.58 -8.93 -8.04
N LEU A 196 3.39 -8.34 -6.88
CA LEU A 196 3.11 -6.92 -6.67
C LEU A 196 4.28 -6.31 -5.91
N VAL A 197 5.03 -5.42 -6.52
CA VAL A 197 6.21 -4.81 -5.90
C VAL A 197 5.97 -3.31 -5.73
N CYS A 198 5.98 -2.81 -4.49
CA CYS A 198 5.78 -1.40 -4.21
C CYS A 198 6.72 -0.88 -3.10
N GLY A 199 7.31 0.28 -3.34
CA GLY A 199 8.21 0.98 -2.42
C GLY A 199 8.96 2.11 -3.11
N SER A 200 10.12 2.51 -2.56
CA SER A 200 10.97 3.51 -3.22
C SER A 200 11.51 3.02 -4.56
N VAL A 201 11.94 3.95 -5.42
CA VAL A 201 12.53 3.63 -6.74
C VAL A 201 13.63 2.57 -6.63
N ALA A 202 14.55 2.75 -5.68
CA ALA A 202 15.68 1.83 -5.49
C ALA A 202 15.22 0.44 -5.04
N PHE A 203 14.26 0.39 -4.10
CA PHE A 203 13.69 -0.86 -3.61
C PHE A 203 12.97 -1.62 -4.72
N THR A 204 12.04 -0.96 -5.40
CA THR A 204 11.23 -1.58 -6.46
C THR A 204 12.09 -2.12 -7.59
N ARG A 205 13.10 -1.34 -8.01
CA ARG A 205 14.08 -1.79 -9.02
C ARG A 205 14.85 -3.03 -8.56
N ALA A 206 15.36 -3.03 -7.32
CA ALA A 206 16.13 -4.16 -6.80
C ALA A 206 15.27 -5.44 -6.71
N MET A 207 14.03 -5.34 -6.25
CA MET A 207 13.11 -6.48 -6.16
C MET A 207 12.74 -6.99 -7.56
N TRP A 208 12.40 -6.11 -8.49
CA TRP A 208 12.09 -6.47 -9.87
C TRP A 208 13.26 -7.19 -10.54
N GLN A 209 14.48 -6.65 -10.42
CA GLN A 209 15.69 -7.28 -10.96
C GLN A 209 15.96 -8.65 -10.31
N GLY A 210 15.84 -8.72 -8.99
CA GLY A 210 16.04 -9.96 -8.24
C GLY A 210 15.07 -11.08 -8.64
N LEU A 211 13.79 -10.74 -8.87
CA LEU A 211 12.77 -11.68 -9.36
C LEU A 211 13.09 -12.13 -10.81
N THR A 212 13.46 -11.18 -11.68
CA THR A 212 13.79 -11.47 -13.09
C THR A 212 14.99 -12.41 -13.19
N VAL A 213 16.05 -12.19 -12.42
CA VAL A 213 17.24 -13.06 -12.38
C VAL A 213 16.87 -14.48 -11.91
N ARG A 214 15.84 -14.61 -11.06
CA ARG A 214 15.30 -15.90 -10.58
C ARG A 214 14.29 -16.55 -11.54
N GLY A 215 14.16 -16.01 -12.74
CA GLY A 215 13.32 -16.60 -13.80
C GLY A 215 11.85 -16.21 -13.76
N ILE A 216 11.45 -15.24 -12.91
CA ILE A 216 10.08 -14.73 -12.93
C ILE A 216 9.88 -13.84 -14.16
N ALA A 217 8.90 -14.19 -15.00
CA ALA A 217 8.61 -13.46 -16.22
C ALA A 217 8.07 -12.04 -15.91
N ASN A 218 8.53 -11.02 -16.64
CA ASN A 218 8.14 -9.62 -16.42
C ASN A 218 6.63 -9.40 -16.45
N LYS A 219 5.89 -10.13 -17.28
CA LYS A 219 4.41 -10.06 -17.32
C LYS A 219 3.72 -10.54 -16.03
N CYS A 220 4.45 -11.22 -15.16
CA CYS A 220 3.96 -11.67 -13.85
C CYS A 220 4.34 -10.71 -12.71
N ILE A 221 5.02 -9.58 -13.02
CA ILE A 221 5.48 -8.62 -12.03
C ILE A 221 4.84 -7.27 -12.32
N ALA A 222 3.94 -6.82 -11.45
CA ALA A 222 3.44 -5.45 -11.45
C ALA A 222 4.25 -4.61 -10.46
N THR A 223 4.55 -3.38 -10.82
CA THR A 223 5.34 -2.47 -9.97
C THR A 223 4.64 -1.13 -9.80
N GLU A 224 4.68 -0.58 -8.60
CA GLU A 224 4.35 0.81 -8.31
C GLU A 224 5.49 1.46 -7.53
N VAL A 225 5.79 2.72 -7.81
CA VAL A 225 6.96 3.40 -7.27
C VAL A 225 6.53 4.65 -6.53
N PHE A 226 7.02 4.80 -5.30
CA PHE A 226 6.86 6.03 -4.52
C PHE A 226 8.16 6.84 -4.59
N PHE A 227 8.00 8.11 -4.94
CA PHE A 227 9.09 9.08 -4.97
C PHE A 227 9.25 9.69 -3.57
N GLU A 228 10.46 9.57 -3.03
CA GLU A 228 10.88 10.18 -1.76
C GLU A 228 11.33 11.62 -1.96
#